data_958e2f33c84396396c3a80abbd5a63c4
#
_entry.id   958e2f33c84396396c3a80abbd5a63c4
#
_cell.length_a   1.000
_cell.length_b   1.000
_cell.length_c   1.000
_cell.angle_alpha   90.00
_cell.angle_beta   90.00
_cell.angle_gamma   90.00
#
_symmetry.space_group_name_H-M   'P 1'
#
loop_
_entity.id
_entity.type
_entity.pdbx_description
1 polymer ?
#
loop_
_entity_poly.entity_id
_entity_poly.type
_entity_poly.pdbx_seq_one_letter_code
_entity_poly.pdbx_strand_id
1 'polypeptide(L)'
;MHFIVKIGRKVTCNKVYIGWDSKQDIAYKVLKHSILRKSKNIEIIPLKQKELRDKKIYKRPIDPLSSTEFTFTRFLVPFLQKYKNWALFMDCDMISLVDINSLFDIADKKYAVMCVKHDYSPINKIKMDNKTQILYPRKNWSSLMLFNCSHPSNKKITKQLINDTNISGQYFHRLSWLADDEIGTINHEYNWLVNWYQEPADGRPKILHYTEGGPWLNEYKNTDYAEIWHNEFKLLNKVDNLNGNNLV
;
A
#
# COMPACT_ATOMS: atom_id res chain seq x y z
N MET A 1 4.68 -33.10 41.33
CA MET A 1 5.55 -32.36 40.46
C MET A 1 4.74 -32.00 39.19
N HIS A 2 4.13 -30.80 39.17
CA HIS A 2 3.28 -30.38 38.06
C HIS A 2 4.14 -29.65 37.02
N PHE A 3 4.32 -30.23 35.85
CA PHE A 3 4.97 -29.53 34.73
C PHE A 3 3.95 -28.58 34.10
N ILE A 4 4.13 -27.28 34.30
CA ILE A 4 3.39 -26.27 33.56
C ILE A 4 4.06 -26.16 32.16
N VAL A 5 3.42 -26.80 31.16
CA VAL A 5 3.80 -26.56 29.76
C VAL A 5 3.40 -25.15 29.41
N LYS A 6 4.37 -24.23 29.32
CA LYS A 6 4.16 -22.92 28.70
C LYS A 6 3.87 -23.14 27.21
N ILE A 7 2.59 -23.12 26.85
CA ILE A 7 2.18 -23.04 25.46
C ILE A 7 2.66 -21.66 24.97
N GLY A 8 3.77 -21.64 24.24
CA GLY A 8 4.27 -20.44 23.59
C GLY A 8 3.21 -19.90 22.63
N ARG A 9 2.62 -18.75 22.91
CA ARG A 9 1.75 -18.05 21.97
C ARG A 9 2.57 -17.85 20.68
N LYS A 10 2.11 -18.47 19.58
CA LYS A 10 2.67 -18.23 18.25
C LYS A 10 2.45 -16.75 17.96
N VAL A 11 3.53 -15.97 17.96
CA VAL A 11 3.46 -14.55 17.61
C VAL A 11 2.95 -14.49 16.19
N THR A 12 1.72 -14.03 16.01
CA THR A 12 1.14 -13.82 14.67
C THR A 12 1.78 -12.58 14.06
N CYS A 13 2.44 -12.76 12.91
CA CYS A 13 3.05 -11.67 12.17
C CYS A 13 1.98 -11.03 11.27
N ASN A 14 1.79 -9.71 11.38
CA ASN A 14 0.90 -8.97 10.49
C ASN A 14 1.54 -8.86 9.11
N LYS A 15 0.74 -9.02 8.06
CA LYS A 15 1.24 -8.99 6.68
C LYS A 15 0.93 -7.68 5.99
N VAL A 16 1.99 -7.09 5.44
CA VAL A 16 1.92 -5.86 4.65
C VAL A 16 2.36 -6.16 3.22
N TYR A 17 1.42 -6.05 2.30
CA TYR A 17 1.67 -6.17 0.88
C TYR A 17 1.98 -4.78 0.32
N ILE A 18 3.13 -4.61 -0.29
CA ILE A 18 3.52 -3.34 -0.91
C ILE A 18 3.52 -3.52 -2.43
N GLY A 19 2.83 -2.63 -3.14
CA GLY A 19 2.93 -2.54 -4.59
C GLY A 19 4.38 -2.30 -5.00
N TRP A 20 4.90 -3.07 -5.95
CA TRP A 20 6.26 -2.88 -6.45
C TRP A 20 6.22 -2.49 -7.92
N ASP A 21 6.97 -1.43 -8.25
CA ASP A 21 7.16 -0.95 -9.62
C ASP A 21 8.66 -0.85 -9.89
N SER A 22 9.11 -1.39 -11.02
CA SER A 22 10.53 -1.41 -11.39
C SER A 22 11.14 0.00 -11.51
N LYS A 23 10.33 1.00 -11.88
CA LYS A 23 10.73 2.41 -11.96
C LYS A 23 10.81 3.10 -10.59
N GLN A 24 10.24 2.51 -9.56
CA GLN A 24 10.13 3.07 -8.21
C GLN A 24 10.73 2.16 -7.13
N ASP A 25 11.71 1.33 -7.49
CA ASP A 25 12.34 0.38 -6.55
C ASP A 25 12.92 1.07 -5.32
N ILE A 26 13.48 2.28 -5.50
CA ILE A 26 14.03 3.04 -4.38
C ILE A 26 12.94 3.52 -3.41
N ALA A 27 11.77 3.94 -3.91
CA ALA A 27 10.63 4.32 -3.07
C ALA A 27 10.14 3.11 -2.25
N TYR A 28 9.99 1.94 -2.90
CA TYR A 28 9.67 0.69 -2.22
C TYR A 28 10.68 0.35 -1.10
N LYS A 29 12.00 0.48 -1.38
CA LYS A 29 13.03 0.18 -0.39
C LYS A 29 12.95 1.11 0.83
N VAL A 30 12.74 2.41 0.61
CA VAL A 30 12.62 3.41 1.67
C VAL A 30 11.34 3.15 2.50
N LEU A 31 10.20 2.88 1.86
CA LEU A 31 8.97 2.51 2.58
C LEU A 31 9.19 1.26 3.43
N LYS A 32 9.71 0.18 2.84
CA LYS A 32 10.00 -1.06 3.56
C LYS A 32 10.90 -0.81 4.78
N HIS A 33 11.97 -0.03 4.62
CA HIS A 33 12.88 0.31 5.71
C HIS A 33 12.16 1.10 6.81
N SER A 34 11.36 2.12 6.45
CA SER A 34 10.63 2.94 7.42
C SER A 34 9.65 2.12 8.27
N ILE A 35 8.99 1.13 7.66
CA ILE A 35 8.09 0.21 8.38
C ILE A 35 8.89 -0.68 9.34
N LEU A 36 9.91 -1.38 8.85
CA LEU A 36 10.67 -2.36 9.63
C LEU A 36 11.45 -1.72 10.79
N ARG A 37 11.86 -0.46 10.63
CA ARG A 37 12.54 0.31 11.68
C ARG A 37 11.61 0.68 12.83
N LYS A 38 10.32 0.85 12.57
CA LYS A 38 9.33 1.33 13.56
C LYS A 38 8.40 0.23 14.07
N SER A 39 8.31 -0.90 13.37
CA SER A 39 7.30 -1.93 13.63
C SER A 39 7.95 -3.28 13.86
N LYS A 40 7.44 -4.03 14.82
CA LYS A 40 7.85 -5.40 15.10
C LYS A 40 6.77 -6.38 14.62
N ASN A 41 7.16 -7.63 14.36
CA ASN A 41 6.25 -8.70 13.96
C ASN A 41 5.46 -8.37 12.68
N ILE A 42 6.14 -7.78 11.69
CA ILE A 42 5.62 -7.46 10.38
C ILE A 42 6.34 -8.30 9.31
N GLU A 43 5.56 -8.94 8.45
CA GLU A 43 6.05 -9.58 7.22
C GLU A 43 5.71 -8.68 6.03
N ILE A 44 6.74 -8.18 5.32
CA ILE A 44 6.56 -7.34 4.12
C ILE A 44 6.68 -8.20 2.88
N ILE A 45 5.66 -8.13 2.02
CA ILE A 45 5.53 -8.93 0.80
C ILE A 45 5.42 -7.98 -0.40
N PRO A 46 6.46 -7.87 -1.25
CA PRO A 46 6.36 -7.08 -2.47
C PRO A 46 5.42 -7.73 -3.49
N LEU A 47 4.53 -6.95 -4.08
CA LEU A 47 3.68 -7.40 -5.19
C LEU A 47 4.38 -7.15 -6.52
N LYS A 48 5.38 -7.96 -6.83
CA LYS A 48 6.10 -7.90 -8.11
C LYS A 48 5.30 -8.60 -9.21
N GLN A 49 4.89 -7.82 -10.20
CA GLN A 49 4.05 -8.33 -11.29
C GLN A 49 4.70 -9.51 -12.02
N LYS A 50 6.02 -9.44 -12.27
CA LYS A 50 6.78 -10.51 -12.92
C LYS A 50 6.67 -11.84 -12.14
N GLU A 51 6.90 -11.81 -10.83
CA GLU A 51 6.80 -13.02 -10.00
C GLU A 51 5.38 -13.62 -9.98
N LEU A 52 4.35 -12.76 -9.98
CA LEU A 52 2.96 -13.20 -10.04
C LEU A 52 2.61 -13.82 -11.41
N ARG A 53 3.23 -13.34 -12.50
CA ARG A 53 3.11 -13.93 -13.84
C ARG A 53 3.81 -15.28 -13.93
N ASP A 54 5.03 -15.38 -13.44
CA ASP A 54 5.81 -16.63 -13.43
C ASP A 54 5.06 -17.74 -12.65
N LYS A 55 4.40 -17.38 -11.56
CA LYS A 55 3.52 -18.27 -10.77
C LYS A 55 2.13 -18.50 -11.40
N LYS A 56 1.86 -17.95 -12.60
CA LYS A 56 0.56 -18.04 -13.29
C LYS A 56 -0.63 -17.52 -12.47
N ILE A 57 -0.36 -16.60 -11.51
CA ILE A 57 -1.37 -15.94 -10.69
C ILE A 57 -1.97 -14.75 -11.44
N TYR A 58 -1.13 -13.93 -12.05
CA TYR A 58 -1.53 -12.74 -12.80
C TYR A 58 -1.26 -12.93 -14.29
N LYS A 59 -2.28 -12.65 -15.15
CA LYS A 59 -2.22 -12.95 -16.58
C LYS A 59 -2.71 -11.80 -17.47
N ARG A 60 -3.24 -10.70 -16.89
CA ARG A 60 -3.71 -9.56 -17.72
C ARG A 60 -2.57 -9.10 -18.63
N PRO A 61 -2.86 -8.68 -19.87
CA PRO A 61 -1.89 -8.01 -20.73
C PRO A 61 -1.27 -6.82 -20.01
N ILE A 62 -0.06 -6.45 -20.41
CA ILE A 62 0.55 -5.20 -19.95
C ILE A 62 -0.28 -4.06 -20.54
N ASP A 63 -0.83 -3.23 -19.67
CA ASP A 63 -1.57 -2.04 -20.07
C ASP A 63 -0.63 -0.83 -20.02
N PRO A 64 -0.26 -0.27 -21.19
CA PRO A 64 0.66 0.88 -21.24
C PRO A 64 0.08 2.14 -20.59
N LEU A 65 -1.24 2.20 -20.39
CA LEU A 65 -1.92 3.29 -19.70
C LEU A 65 -1.97 3.11 -18.18
N SER A 66 -1.60 1.95 -17.66
CA SER A 66 -1.51 1.72 -16.22
C SER A 66 -0.47 2.66 -15.60
N SER A 67 -0.85 3.31 -14.50
CA SER A 67 0.04 4.22 -13.77
C SER A 67 1.20 3.48 -13.10
N THR A 68 0.98 2.23 -12.68
CA THR A 68 1.98 1.40 -11.99
C THR A 68 1.85 -0.07 -12.38
N GLU A 69 2.92 -0.86 -12.19
CA GLU A 69 2.91 -2.32 -12.42
C GLU A 69 1.92 -3.03 -11.47
N PHE A 70 1.60 -2.44 -10.35
CA PHE A 70 0.70 -3.02 -9.33
C PHE A 70 -0.74 -2.48 -9.40
N THR A 71 -1.12 -1.77 -10.45
CA THR A 71 -2.48 -1.22 -10.64
C THR A 71 -3.57 -2.24 -10.35
N PHE A 72 -3.46 -3.47 -10.85
CA PHE A 72 -4.43 -4.54 -10.62
C PHE A 72 -4.00 -5.52 -9.54
N THR A 73 -2.70 -5.77 -9.40
CA THR A 73 -2.20 -6.82 -8.50
C THR A 73 -2.45 -6.53 -7.02
N ARG A 74 -2.67 -5.24 -6.65
CA ARG A 74 -3.08 -4.84 -5.30
C ARG A 74 -4.36 -5.54 -4.83
N PHE A 75 -5.27 -5.87 -5.73
CA PHE A 75 -6.52 -6.55 -5.41
C PHE A 75 -6.38 -8.08 -5.27
N LEU A 76 -5.19 -8.64 -5.54
CA LEU A 76 -4.90 -10.05 -5.27
C LEU A 76 -4.67 -10.35 -3.78
N VAL A 77 -4.57 -9.35 -2.92
CA VAL A 77 -4.23 -9.54 -1.50
C VAL A 77 -5.16 -10.56 -0.80
N PRO A 78 -6.50 -10.50 -0.92
CA PRO A 78 -7.36 -11.51 -0.29
C PRO A 78 -7.08 -12.94 -0.79
N PHE A 79 -6.85 -13.11 -2.10
CA PHE A 79 -6.48 -14.40 -2.69
C PHE A 79 -5.11 -14.90 -2.19
N LEU A 80 -4.10 -14.04 -2.16
CA LEU A 80 -2.74 -14.37 -1.69
C LEU A 80 -2.74 -14.73 -0.20
N GLN A 81 -3.64 -14.14 0.58
CA GLN A 81 -3.90 -14.49 1.99
C GLN A 81 -4.79 -15.73 2.15
N LYS A 82 -5.12 -16.40 1.05
CA LYS A 82 -6.03 -17.57 1.08
C LYS A 82 -7.36 -17.26 1.76
N TYR A 83 -7.83 -16.02 1.64
CA TYR A 83 -9.04 -15.48 2.26
C TYR A 83 -9.08 -15.67 3.77
N LYS A 84 -7.96 -15.44 4.46
CA LYS A 84 -7.83 -15.57 5.92
C LYS A 84 -7.18 -14.34 6.53
N ASN A 85 -7.61 -13.99 7.75
CA ASN A 85 -7.03 -12.92 8.56
C ASN A 85 -7.15 -11.52 7.91
N TRP A 86 -6.49 -10.58 8.52
CA TRP A 86 -6.30 -9.23 8.00
C TRP A 86 -4.96 -9.10 7.27
N ALA A 87 -4.92 -8.22 6.29
CA ALA A 87 -3.69 -7.85 5.61
C ALA A 87 -3.76 -6.39 5.14
N LEU A 88 -2.65 -5.68 5.22
CA LEU A 88 -2.54 -4.32 4.72
C LEU A 88 -1.94 -4.33 3.31
N PHE A 89 -2.53 -3.57 2.40
CA PHE A 89 -1.92 -3.17 1.14
C PHE A 89 -1.51 -1.70 1.21
N MET A 90 -0.34 -1.36 0.64
CA MET A 90 0.16 0.00 0.48
C MET A 90 0.79 0.20 -0.90
N ASP A 91 0.63 1.40 -1.46
CA ASP A 91 1.43 1.85 -2.60
C ASP A 91 2.88 2.05 -2.18
N CYS A 92 3.84 1.92 -3.10
CA CYS A 92 5.28 2.00 -2.77
C CYS A 92 5.80 3.42 -2.53
N ASP A 93 5.06 4.43 -2.97
CA ASP A 93 5.37 5.85 -2.87
C ASP A 93 4.94 6.48 -1.53
N MET A 94 5.00 5.68 -0.48
CA MET A 94 4.68 6.08 0.90
C MET A 94 5.90 6.03 1.82
N ILE A 95 5.78 6.63 3.01
CA ILE A 95 6.73 6.48 4.12
C ILE A 95 5.98 6.42 5.44
N SER A 96 6.27 5.41 6.27
CA SER A 96 5.65 5.28 7.59
C SER A 96 6.41 6.10 8.63
N LEU A 97 5.68 6.92 9.39
CA LEU A 97 6.21 7.70 10.51
C LEU A 97 5.91 7.05 11.86
N VAL A 98 5.03 6.04 11.89
CA VAL A 98 4.54 5.37 13.10
C VAL A 98 4.69 3.85 13.00
N ASP A 99 4.41 3.14 14.10
CA ASP A 99 4.25 1.69 14.08
C ASP A 99 3.01 1.31 13.26
N ILE A 100 3.23 0.54 12.18
CA ILE A 100 2.16 0.14 11.25
C ILE A 100 1.13 -0.79 11.91
N ASN A 101 1.47 -1.44 13.03
CA ASN A 101 0.53 -2.28 13.76
C ASN A 101 -0.70 -1.51 14.23
N SER A 102 -0.58 -0.19 14.46
CA SER A 102 -1.72 0.67 14.82
C SER A 102 -2.86 0.63 13.80
N LEU A 103 -2.60 0.30 12.52
CA LEU A 103 -3.66 0.06 11.53
C LEU A 103 -4.38 -1.26 11.75
N PHE A 104 -3.69 -2.28 12.24
CA PHE A 104 -4.33 -3.56 12.56
C PHE A 104 -5.12 -3.49 13.87
N ASP A 105 -4.74 -2.61 14.80
CA ASP A 105 -5.44 -2.40 16.07
C ASP A 105 -6.83 -1.77 15.88
N ILE A 106 -7.02 -0.97 14.83
CA ILE A 106 -8.32 -0.37 14.49
C ILE A 106 -9.21 -1.24 13.58
N ALA A 107 -8.76 -2.48 13.28
CA ALA A 107 -9.50 -3.39 12.39
C ALA A 107 -10.86 -3.76 12.96
N ASP A 108 -11.94 -3.45 12.23
CA ASP A 108 -13.32 -3.77 12.60
C ASP A 108 -13.89 -4.84 11.65
N LYS A 109 -14.27 -5.99 12.24
CA LYS A 109 -14.77 -7.15 11.49
C LYS A 109 -16.04 -6.89 10.68
N LYS A 110 -16.75 -5.81 10.97
CA LYS A 110 -17.92 -5.35 10.21
C LYS A 110 -17.55 -5.05 8.76
N TYR A 111 -16.31 -4.59 8.51
CA TYR A 111 -15.91 -4.12 7.20
C TYR A 111 -15.13 -5.18 6.42
N ALA A 112 -15.36 -5.20 5.11
CA ALA A 112 -14.58 -6.00 4.17
C ALA A 112 -13.23 -5.34 3.87
N VAL A 113 -13.23 -4.02 3.70
CA VAL A 113 -12.04 -3.18 3.49
C VAL A 113 -12.17 -1.94 4.36
N MET A 114 -11.08 -1.53 4.97
CA MET A 114 -10.98 -0.20 5.58
C MET A 114 -9.94 0.61 4.82
N CYS A 115 -10.25 1.85 4.47
CA CYS A 115 -9.35 2.75 3.73
C CYS A 115 -9.59 4.21 4.12
N VAL A 116 -8.67 5.08 3.72
CA VAL A 116 -8.90 6.52 3.82
C VAL A 116 -9.85 6.94 2.68
N LYS A 117 -10.99 7.53 3.05
CA LYS A 117 -11.99 8.04 2.10
C LYS A 117 -11.64 9.48 1.73
N HIS A 118 -10.62 9.63 0.88
CA HIS A 118 -10.22 10.96 0.41
C HIS A 118 -11.32 11.62 -0.41
N ASP A 119 -11.58 12.89 -0.12
CA ASP A 119 -12.30 13.82 -1.01
C ASP A 119 -11.24 14.54 -1.87
N TYR A 120 -10.59 13.78 -2.76
CA TYR A 120 -9.44 14.23 -3.53
C TYR A 120 -9.81 14.49 -4.98
N SER A 121 -9.65 15.74 -5.41
CA SER A 121 -9.78 16.16 -6.80
C SER A 121 -8.47 16.80 -7.27
N PRO A 122 -7.62 16.10 -8.03
CA PRO A 122 -6.32 16.61 -8.43
C PRO A 122 -6.45 17.87 -9.27
N ILE A 123 -5.64 18.88 -8.93
CA ILE A 123 -5.55 20.16 -9.65
C ILE A 123 -4.81 19.94 -10.97
N ASN A 124 -3.79 19.11 -10.98
CA ASN A 124 -2.96 18.82 -12.14
C ASN A 124 -3.51 17.68 -12.99
N LYS A 125 -3.61 17.88 -14.29
CA LYS A 125 -4.04 16.84 -15.24
C LYS A 125 -2.96 15.82 -15.59
N ILE A 126 -1.71 16.05 -15.19
CA ILE A 126 -0.54 15.23 -15.53
C ILE A 126 0.13 14.76 -14.24
N LYS A 127 0.42 13.46 -14.15
CA LYS A 127 1.21 12.80 -13.09
C LYS A 127 2.66 12.56 -13.52
N MET A 128 3.44 11.92 -12.62
CA MET A 128 4.71 11.27 -12.91
C MET A 128 4.71 10.60 -14.30
N ASP A 129 5.83 10.63 -15.00
CA ASP A 129 6.01 10.07 -16.34
C ASP A 129 5.05 10.65 -17.42
N ASN A 130 4.61 11.90 -17.29
CA ASN A 130 3.68 12.57 -18.22
C ASN A 130 2.34 11.84 -18.42
N LYS A 131 1.91 11.01 -17.45
CA LYS A 131 0.64 10.27 -17.54
C LYS A 131 -0.54 11.17 -17.18
N THR A 132 -1.60 11.10 -17.99
CA THR A 132 -2.85 11.83 -17.74
C THR A 132 -3.53 11.32 -16.47
N GLN A 133 -3.92 12.23 -15.59
CA GLN A 133 -4.77 11.90 -14.44
C GLN A 133 -6.23 11.79 -14.86
N ILE A 134 -6.82 10.60 -14.65
CA ILE A 134 -8.26 10.40 -14.85
C ILE A 134 -8.95 10.69 -13.51
N LEU A 135 -9.94 11.59 -13.53
CA LEU A 135 -10.83 11.83 -12.41
C LEU A 135 -11.88 10.72 -12.36
N TYR A 136 -12.01 10.08 -11.20
CA TYR A 136 -13.06 9.10 -10.91
C TYR A 136 -13.42 9.14 -9.41
N PRO A 137 -14.67 8.80 -9.04
CA PRO A 137 -15.06 8.70 -7.65
C PRO A 137 -14.15 7.75 -6.86
N ARG A 138 -13.89 8.05 -5.58
CA ARG A 138 -13.05 7.26 -4.67
C ARG A 138 -11.58 7.18 -5.10
N LYS A 139 -11.09 8.24 -5.76
CA LYS A 139 -9.68 8.31 -6.13
C LYS A 139 -8.79 8.24 -4.90
N ASN A 140 -7.65 7.54 -5.01
CA ASN A 140 -6.68 7.24 -3.95
C ASN A 140 -7.20 6.33 -2.80
N TRP A 141 -8.47 5.94 -2.76
CA TRP A 141 -8.96 5.02 -1.73
C TRP A 141 -8.24 3.67 -1.75
N SER A 142 -7.84 3.19 -2.92
CA SER A 142 -7.15 1.92 -3.10
C SER A 142 -5.64 1.97 -2.92
N SER A 143 -5.07 3.12 -2.54
CA SER A 143 -3.62 3.26 -2.31
C SER A 143 -3.15 2.70 -0.97
N LEU A 144 -4.06 2.71 0.04
CA LEU A 144 -3.87 2.04 1.32
C LEU A 144 -5.17 1.33 1.69
N MET A 145 -5.14 0.00 1.79
CA MET A 145 -6.30 -0.82 2.08
C MET A 145 -5.98 -1.86 3.15
N LEU A 146 -6.69 -1.78 4.28
CA LEU A 146 -6.68 -2.82 5.29
C LEU A 146 -7.79 -3.82 4.95
N PHE A 147 -7.42 -4.96 4.40
CA PHE A 147 -8.33 -6.01 3.96
C PHE A 147 -8.68 -6.95 5.11
N ASN A 148 -9.97 -7.12 5.39
CA ASN A 148 -10.49 -8.29 6.07
C ASN A 148 -10.58 -9.44 5.04
N CYS A 149 -9.49 -10.16 4.85
CA CYS A 149 -9.45 -11.20 3.82
C CYS A 149 -10.47 -12.34 4.06
N SER A 150 -10.93 -12.49 5.30
CA SER A 150 -11.94 -13.50 5.66
C SER A 150 -13.37 -13.07 5.35
N HIS A 151 -13.62 -11.78 5.09
CA HIS A 151 -14.96 -11.26 4.84
C HIS A 151 -15.59 -11.90 3.60
N PRO A 152 -16.88 -12.31 3.64
CA PRO A 152 -17.53 -12.99 2.52
C PRO A 152 -17.43 -12.23 1.21
N SER A 153 -17.60 -10.91 1.22
CA SER A 153 -17.55 -10.06 0.03
C SER A 153 -16.17 -10.04 -0.63
N ASN A 154 -15.08 -10.19 0.13
CA ASN A 154 -13.73 -10.28 -0.44
C ASN A 154 -13.46 -11.62 -1.15
N LYS A 155 -14.26 -12.66 -0.91
CA LYS A 155 -14.20 -13.90 -1.68
C LYS A 155 -14.66 -13.73 -3.12
N LYS A 156 -15.40 -12.65 -3.44
CA LYS A 156 -15.77 -12.28 -4.82
C LYS A 156 -14.54 -11.86 -5.63
N ILE A 157 -13.50 -11.32 -4.99
CA ILE A 157 -12.25 -10.92 -5.66
C ILE A 157 -11.36 -12.15 -5.85
N THR A 158 -11.70 -12.92 -6.87
CA THR A 158 -10.94 -14.12 -7.23
C THR A 158 -9.79 -13.79 -8.19
N LYS A 159 -8.82 -14.72 -8.29
CA LYS A 159 -7.79 -14.65 -9.32
C LYS A 159 -8.39 -14.56 -10.73
N GLN A 160 -9.48 -15.25 -10.99
CA GLN A 160 -10.19 -15.22 -12.28
C GLN A 160 -10.75 -13.84 -12.57
N LEU A 161 -11.48 -13.24 -11.61
CA LEU A 161 -12.04 -11.91 -11.78
C LEU A 161 -10.97 -10.84 -12.06
N ILE A 162 -9.85 -10.89 -11.33
CA ILE A 162 -8.76 -9.93 -11.54
C ILE A 162 -8.11 -10.09 -12.91
N ASN A 163 -8.07 -11.30 -13.45
CA ASN A 163 -7.52 -11.58 -14.77
C ASN A 163 -8.51 -11.37 -15.93
N ASP A 164 -9.78 -11.13 -15.64
CA ASP A 164 -10.80 -10.86 -16.68
C ASP A 164 -10.59 -9.45 -17.24
N THR A 165 -10.20 -9.38 -18.52
CA THR A 165 -9.93 -8.12 -19.22
C THR A 165 -11.20 -7.31 -19.52
N ASN A 166 -12.39 -7.91 -19.45
CA ASN A 166 -13.66 -7.21 -19.59
C ASN A 166 -14.00 -6.38 -18.34
N ILE A 167 -13.37 -6.67 -17.19
CA ILE A 167 -13.56 -5.89 -15.96
C ILE A 167 -12.58 -4.73 -15.95
N SER A 168 -13.10 -3.51 -15.92
CA SER A 168 -12.29 -2.29 -15.95
C SER A 168 -11.49 -2.07 -14.67
N GLY A 169 -10.38 -1.31 -14.75
CA GLY A 169 -9.64 -0.87 -13.56
C GLY A 169 -10.50 -0.06 -12.60
N GLN A 170 -11.43 0.74 -13.13
CA GLN A 170 -12.34 1.53 -12.30
C GLN A 170 -13.23 0.67 -11.40
N TYR A 171 -13.66 -0.51 -11.84
CA TYR A 171 -14.42 -1.44 -11.01
C TYR A 171 -13.67 -1.78 -9.73
N PHE A 172 -12.38 -2.08 -9.85
CA PHE A 172 -11.54 -2.42 -8.71
C PHE A 172 -11.20 -1.18 -7.87
N HIS A 173 -10.75 -0.10 -8.49
CA HIS A 173 -10.31 1.10 -7.76
C HIS A 173 -11.45 1.81 -7.03
N ARG A 174 -12.70 1.66 -7.50
CA ARG A 174 -13.90 2.15 -6.81
C ARG A 174 -14.41 1.19 -5.74
N LEU A 175 -13.76 0.04 -5.52
CA LEU A 175 -14.22 -1.01 -4.61
C LEU A 175 -15.65 -1.48 -4.95
N SER A 176 -15.98 -1.57 -6.25
CA SER A 176 -17.36 -1.79 -6.72
C SER A 176 -17.92 -3.19 -6.46
N TRP A 177 -17.13 -4.10 -5.92
CA TRP A 177 -17.60 -5.41 -5.43
C TRP A 177 -18.17 -5.38 -4.02
N LEU A 178 -18.06 -4.21 -3.33
CA LEU A 178 -18.53 -3.98 -1.97
C LEU A 178 -19.73 -3.04 -1.96
N ALA A 179 -20.64 -3.23 -1.01
CA ALA A 179 -21.61 -2.22 -0.61
C ALA A 179 -20.89 -1.12 0.20
N ASP A 180 -21.45 0.08 0.24
CA ASP A 180 -20.83 1.25 0.88
C ASP A 180 -20.64 1.07 2.39
N ASP A 181 -21.54 0.35 3.04
CA ASP A 181 -21.50 0.02 4.47
C ASP A 181 -20.51 -1.10 4.80
N GLU A 182 -19.97 -1.81 3.80
CA GLU A 182 -18.87 -2.78 3.92
C GLU A 182 -17.49 -2.12 3.85
N ILE A 183 -17.42 -0.81 3.57
CA ILE A 183 -16.16 -0.04 3.48
C ILE A 183 -16.00 0.84 4.70
N GLY A 184 -15.08 0.47 5.58
CA GLY A 184 -14.72 1.23 6.78
C GLY A 184 -13.81 2.42 6.47
N THR A 185 -13.81 3.40 7.38
CA THR A 185 -12.99 4.60 7.27
C THR A 185 -11.75 4.50 8.14
N ILE A 186 -10.59 4.85 7.59
CA ILE A 186 -9.34 5.10 8.30
C ILE A 186 -9.13 6.61 8.32
N ASN A 187 -8.58 7.15 9.42
CA ASN A 187 -8.21 8.57 9.50
C ASN A 187 -7.18 8.92 8.41
N HIS A 188 -7.36 10.05 7.74
CA HIS A 188 -6.51 10.48 6.62
C HIS A 188 -5.04 10.71 7.01
N GLU A 189 -4.71 10.89 8.28
CA GLU A 189 -3.33 10.92 8.77
C GLU A 189 -2.53 9.65 8.40
N TYR A 190 -3.20 8.50 8.22
CA TYR A 190 -2.59 7.24 7.79
C TYR A 190 -2.41 7.09 6.27
N ASN A 191 -2.88 8.06 5.50
CA ASN A 191 -2.64 8.15 4.06
C ASN A 191 -2.62 9.62 3.67
N TRP A 192 -1.65 10.34 4.23
CA TRP A 192 -1.50 11.77 4.09
C TRP A 192 -1.02 12.12 2.69
N LEU A 193 -1.90 12.65 1.86
CA LEU A 193 -1.54 13.08 0.50
C LEU A 193 -0.66 14.33 0.58
N VAL A 194 0.61 14.16 0.28
CA VAL A 194 1.60 15.24 0.25
C VAL A 194 1.17 16.29 -0.78
N ASN A 195 1.36 17.57 -0.47
CA ASN A 195 0.90 18.75 -1.20
C ASN A 195 -0.64 18.95 -1.24
N TRP A 196 -1.42 18.07 -0.60
CA TRP A 196 -2.87 18.20 -0.51
C TRP A 196 -3.35 18.58 0.89
N TYR A 197 -2.94 17.81 1.90
CA TYR A 197 -3.25 18.13 3.29
C TYR A 197 -2.25 19.10 3.89
N GLN A 198 -2.69 19.94 4.84
CA GLN A 198 -1.88 20.98 5.48
C GLN A 198 -1.91 20.85 7.01
N GLU A 199 -0.72 20.83 7.64
CA GLU A 199 -0.61 20.92 9.09
C GLU A 199 -0.76 22.38 9.57
N PRO A 200 -1.33 22.60 10.77
CA PRO A 200 -2.01 21.63 11.65
C PRO A 200 -3.50 21.49 11.35
N ALA A 201 -4.04 22.18 10.32
CA ALA A 201 -5.47 22.26 10.05
C ALA A 201 -6.09 20.88 9.80
N ASP A 202 -5.39 20.01 9.07
CA ASP A 202 -5.81 18.66 8.74
C ASP A 202 -5.24 17.58 9.68
N GLY A 203 -4.55 17.98 10.78
CA GLY A 203 -3.88 17.05 11.70
C GLY A 203 -2.38 16.91 11.44
N ARG A 204 -1.83 15.72 11.73
CA ARG A 204 -0.41 15.41 11.52
C ARG A 204 -0.24 14.07 10.83
N PRO A 205 0.64 13.96 9.83
CA PRO A 205 0.82 12.73 9.08
C PRO A 205 1.38 11.60 9.95
N LYS A 206 0.81 10.40 9.76
CA LYS A 206 1.31 9.13 10.29
C LYS A 206 1.95 8.30 9.18
N ILE A 207 1.41 8.40 7.96
CA ILE A 207 1.99 7.83 6.75
C ILE A 207 1.89 8.89 5.65
N LEU A 208 3.02 9.32 5.15
CA LEU A 208 3.12 10.22 4.00
C LEU A 208 2.89 9.44 2.70
N HIS A 209 2.20 10.04 1.75
CA HIS A 209 1.95 9.47 0.43
C HIS A 209 2.25 10.50 -0.66
N TYR A 210 3.28 10.26 -1.44
CA TYR A 210 3.75 11.12 -2.54
C TYR A 210 3.01 10.80 -3.85
N THR A 211 1.68 10.87 -3.81
CA THR A 211 0.78 10.40 -4.90
C THR A 211 1.01 11.07 -6.26
N GLU A 212 1.61 12.26 -6.30
CA GLU A 212 1.93 12.98 -7.54
C GLU A 212 3.36 12.74 -8.02
N GLY A 213 4.24 12.37 -7.11
CA GLY A 213 5.65 12.13 -7.28
C GLY A 213 6.44 12.46 -6.02
N GLY A 214 7.52 11.76 -5.77
CA GLY A 214 8.28 11.92 -4.53
C GLY A 214 9.73 12.35 -4.75
N PRO A 215 10.46 12.61 -3.64
CA PRO A 215 11.79 13.23 -3.65
C PRO A 215 12.88 12.46 -4.43
N TRP A 216 12.62 11.22 -4.82
CA TRP A 216 13.51 10.41 -5.68
C TRP A 216 13.45 10.83 -7.15
N LEU A 217 12.53 11.72 -7.53
CA LEU A 217 12.38 12.28 -8.88
C LEU A 217 12.85 13.73 -8.88
N ASN A 218 13.62 14.13 -9.90
CA ASN A 218 14.20 15.48 -9.98
C ASN A 218 13.14 16.58 -9.90
N GLU A 219 11.98 16.37 -10.54
CA GLU A 219 10.88 17.32 -10.58
C GLU A 219 10.23 17.55 -9.22
N TYR A 220 10.34 16.56 -8.30
CA TYR A 220 9.71 16.55 -6.98
C TYR A 220 10.71 16.60 -5.83
N LYS A 221 12.00 16.90 -6.09
CA LYS A 221 13.06 16.90 -5.07
C LYS A 221 12.79 17.84 -3.89
N ASN A 222 12.01 18.89 -4.09
CA ASN A 222 11.66 19.90 -3.09
C ASN A 222 10.18 19.83 -2.67
N THR A 223 9.49 18.71 -2.89
CA THR A 223 8.10 18.54 -2.44
C THR A 223 8.02 18.61 -0.91
N ASP A 224 6.83 18.85 -0.37
CA ASP A 224 6.62 18.86 1.07
C ASP A 224 7.12 17.53 1.69
N TYR A 225 7.68 17.61 2.90
CA TYR A 225 8.27 16.46 3.62
C TYR A 225 9.41 15.74 2.89
N ALA A 226 10.02 16.33 1.84
CA ALA A 226 11.15 15.72 1.13
C ALA A 226 12.32 15.36 2.05
N GLU A 227 12.59 16.20 3.06
CA GLU A 227 13.64 15.96 4.06
C GLU A 227 13.42 14.68 4.86
N ILE A 228 12.16 14.34 5.20
CA ILE A 228 11.81 13.11 5.92
C ILE A 228 12.19 11.89 5.07
N TRP A 229 11.84 11.92 3.77
CA TRP A 229 12.19 10.86 2.84
C TRP A 229 13.71 10.72 2.69
N HIS A 230 14.44 11.83 2.48
CA HIS A 230 15.90 11.81 2.35
C HIS A 230 16.61 11.33 3.62
N ASN A 231 16.09 11.66 4.79
CA ASN A 231 16.64 11.17 6.06
C ASN A 231 16.45 9.65 6.20
N GLU A 232 15.27 9.12 5.85
CA GLU A 232 15.03 7.67 5.86
C GLU A 232 15.90 6.94 4.83
N PHE A 233 16.09 7.52 3.64
CA PHE A 233 16.99 7.00 2.61
C PHE A 233 18.45 6.95 3.08
N LYS A 234 18.92 8.00 3.78
CA LYS A 234 20.27 7.99 4.38
C LYS A 234 20.44 6.89 5.44
N LEU A 235 19.39 6.64 6.24
CA LEU A 235 19.40 5.55 7.22
C LEU A 235 19.46 4.18 6.55
N LEU A 236 18.67 3.96 5.51
CA LEU A 236 18.69 2.74 4.70
C LEU A 236 20.11 2.48 4.16
N ASN A 237 20.75 3.47 3.53
CA ASN A 237 22.10 3.33 2.97
C ASN A 237 23.17 3.01 4.03
N LYS A 238 23.04 3.54 5.25
CA LYS A 238 23.96 3.19 6.35
C LYS A 238 23.85 1.71 6.73
N VAL A 239 22.64 1.17 6.76
CA VAL A 239 22.40 -0.25 7.06
C VAL A 239 22.94 -1.15 5.95
N ASP A 240 22.72 -0.78 4.69
CA ASP A 240 23.19 -1.56 3.54
C ASP A 240 24.73 -1.56 3.45
N ASN A 241 25.38 -0.43 3.73
CA ASN A 241 26.85 -0.36 3.80
C ASN A 241 27.43 -1.25 4.92
N LEU A 242 26.77 -1.32 6.08
CA LEU A 242 27.19 -2.20 7.18
C LEU A 242 27.00 -3.68 6.84
N ASN A 243 26.04 -4.02 5.98
CA ASN A 243 25.77 -5.37 5.51
C ASN A 243 26.53 -5.77 4.23
N GLY A 244 27.42 -4.91 3.71
CA GLY A 244 28.21 -5.17 2.50
C GLY A 244 27.44 -5.09 1.17
N ASN A 245 26.20 -4.59 1.19
CA ASN A 245 25.37 -4.36 0.01
C ASN A 245 25.49 -2.90 -0.43
N ASN A 246 26.44 -2.58 -1.31
CA ASN A 246 26.51 -1.26 -1.91
C ASN A 246 25.33 -1.05 -2.87
N LEU A 247 24.40 -0.17 -2.54
CA LEU A 247 23.47 0.40 -3.50
C LEU A 247 24.21 1.48 -4.28
N VAL A 248 24.69 1.13 -5.45
CA VAL A 248 25.19 2.10 -6.47
C VAL A 248 24.01 2.52 -7.33
#